data_b1f9b1549069d98099bf4e4a4422ccb4
#
_entry.id   b1f9b1549069d98099bf4e4a4422ccb4
#
_cell.length_a   1.000
_cell.length_b   1.000
_cell.length_c   1.000
_cell.angle_alpha   90.00
_cell.angle_beta   90.00
_cell.angle_gamma   90.00
#
_symmetry.space_group_name_H-M   'P 1'
#
loop_
_entity.id
_entity.type
_entity.pdbx_description
1 polymer ?
#
loop_
_entity_poly.entity_id
_entity_poly.type
_entity_poly.pdbx_seq_one_letter_code
_entity_poly.pdbx_strand_id
1 'polypeptide(L)'
;MKRTILILLALLLLAPAALRAQDGNALYTGWGAGFHIGVGGMLPTGSLADGLKGCAVFTGGVDVEFQRARLKLDVSFAQPSFKIDNPYAVVDSQGRNLQQNGTASTTLFGGDIQLGYTVWRHGKVSITPCVGVNFNRLKWDMNTIKWEADDEGKERPQIDNVTDVHENATGFIASVDFDIVLGGKFVDLGGNSHYTSSLRITPFFTHAGYGNLSPAIKGNWIGVTVNYAGLSRLLSSN
;
A
#
# COMPACT_ATOMS: atom_id res chain seq x y z
N MET A 1 -8.02 -1.27 22.76
CA MET A 1 -7.15 -1.31 21.57
C MET A 1 -5.71 -1.75 21.88
N LYS A 2 -4.96 -1.15 22.82
CA LYS A 2 -3.54 -1.52 23.09
C LYS A 2 -3.37 -3.00 23.50
N ARG A 3 -4.28 -3.57 24.29
CA ARG A 3 -4.21 -4.99 24.72
C ARG A 3 -4.46 -5.99 23.60
N THR A 4 -5.34 -5.68 22.65
CA THR A 4 -5.65 -6.56 21.51
C THR A 4 -4.47 -6.64 20.53
N ILE A 5 -3.76 -5.53 20.32
CA ILE A 5 -2.55 -5.48 19.48
C ILE A 5 -1.42 -6.29 20.11
N LEU A 6 -1.24 -6.19 21.43
CA LEU A 6 -0.23 -6.99 22.16
C LEU A 6 -0.52 -8.48 22.10
N ILE A 7 -1.79 -8.90 22.19
CA ILE A 7 -2.20 -10.31 22.07
C ILE A 7 -1.97 -10.83 20.65
N LEU A 8 -2.30 -10.03 19.61
CA LEU A 8 -2.00 -10.38 18.22
C LEU A 8 -0.49 -10.49 17.95
N LEU A 9 0.31 -9.56 18.48
CA LEU A 9 1.77 -9.61 18.38
C LEU A 9 2.34 -10.83 19.12
N ALA A 10 1.83 -11.15 20.32
CA ALA A 10 2.23 -12.32 21.08
C ALA A 10 1.84 -13.62 20.39
N LEU A 11 0.65 -13.72 19.79
CA LEU A 11 0.22 -14.85 18.98
C LEU A 11 1.07 -15.01 17.72
N LEU A 12 1.46 -13.92 17.07
CA LEU A 12 2.38 -13.94 15.92
C LEU A 12 3.80 -14.40 16.32
N LEU A 13 4.26 -14.05 17.51
CA LEU A 13 5.57 -14.45 18.04
C LEU A 13 5.59 -15.88 18.59
N LEU A 14 4.45 -16.40 19.07
CA LEU A 14 4.33 -17.76 19.62
C LEU A 14 4.01 -18.83 18.55
N ALA A 15 3.44 -18.42 17.40
CA ALA A 15 3.16 -19.33 16.28
C ALA A 15 4.38 -20.10 15.73
N PRO A 16 5.62 -19.54 15.71
CA PRO A 16 6.80 -20.27 15.26
C PRO A 16 7.15 -21.52 16.06
N ALA A 17 6.83 -21.54 17.35
CA ALA A 17 7.18 -22.68 18.23
C ALA A 17 6.32 -23.91 17.98
N ALA A 18 5.07 -23.73 17.54
CA ALA A 18 4.12 -24.83 17.33
C ALA A 18 4.22 -25.47 15.93
N LEU A 19 4.85 -24.80 14.96
CA LEU A 19 4.84 -25.20 13.54
C LEU A 19 6.14 -25.89 13.07
N ARG A 20 7.06 -26.21 13.97
CA ARG A 20 8.34 -26.91 13.62
C ARG A 20 8.18 -28.32 13.07
N ALA A 21 6.98 -28.90 13.01
CA ALA A 21 6.78 -30.34 12.87
C ALA A 21 6.53 -30.85 11.44
N GLN A 22 6.56 -30.04 10.37
CA GLN A 22 6.12 -30.51 9.04
C GLN A 22 6.98 -30.14 7.84
N ASP A 23 8.27 -29.86 7.99
CA ASP A 23 9.13 -29.55 6.85
C ASP A 23 9.98 -30.70 6.36
N GLY A 24 9.43 -31.47 5.41
CA GLY A 24 10.20 -32.43 4.59
C GLY A 24 11.02 -31.82 3.44
N ASN A 25 11.17 -30.48 3.34
CA ASN A 25 11.91 -29.81 2.28
C ASN A 25 13.12 -29.04 2.82
N ALA A 26 14.26 -29.70 2.88
CA ALA A 26 15.57 -29.13 3.24
C ALA A 26 16.07 -27.99 2.31
N LEU A 27 15.37 -27.70 1.22
CA LEU A 27 15.77 -26.75 0.17
C LEU A 27 15.60 -25.26 0.54
N TYR A 28 15.11 -24.92 1.74
CA TYR A 28 14.73 -23.53 2.05
C TYR A 28 15.36 -22.99 3.35
N THR A 29 16.54 -23.42 3.69
CA THR A 29 17.23 -23.05 4.95
C THR A 29 18.17 -21.84 4.82
N GLY A 30 18.21 -21.17 3.69
CA GLY A 30 19.15 -20.10 3.42
C GLY A 30 18.51 -18.71 3.31
N TRP A 31 19.37 -17.73 2.98
CA TRP A 31 18.98 -16.39 2.62
C TRP A 31 18.41 -16.34 1.21
N GLY A 32 17.42 -15.49 1.00
CA GLY A 32 16.86 -15.19 -0.30
C GLY A 32 16.68 -13.68 -0.47
N ALA A 33 16.85 -13.22 -1.70
CA ALA A 33 16.51 -11.85 -2.09
C ALA A 33 15.71 -11.88 -3.38
N GLY A 34 14.72 -11.01 -3.47
CA GLY A 34 13.82 -11.00 -4.60
C GLY A 34 13.19 -9.64 -4.84
N PHE A 35 12.38 -9.60 -5.88
CA PHE A 35 11.58 -8.44 -6.24
C PHE A 35 10.16 -8.88 -6.57
N HIS A 36 9.24 -7.94 -6.55
CA HIS A 36 7.90 -8.13 -7.08
C HIS A 36 7.40 -6.86 -7.75
N ILE A 37 6.50 -7.05 -8.69
CA ILE A 37 5.79 -5.97 -9.37
C ILE A 37 4.35 -6.44 -9.63
N GLY A 38 3.39 -5.57 -9.44
CA GLY A 38 2.00 -5.95 -9.61
C GLY A 38 1.03 -4.79 -9.74
N VAL A 39 -0.21 -5.20 -9.90
CA VAL A 39 -1.36 -4.32 -10.04
C VAL A 39 -2.50 -4.84 -9.17
N GLY A 40 -3.39 -3.94 -8.79
CA GLY A 40 -4.55 -4.34 -7.99
C GLY A 40 -5.59 -3.26 -7.91
N GLY A 41 -6.45 -3.41 -6.92
CA GLY A 41 -7.47 -2.42 -6.60
C GLY A 41 -7.54 -2.19 -5.10
N MET A 42 -7.93 -0.98 -4.72
CA MET A 42 -8.15 -0.63 -3.33
C MET A 42 -9.39 0.24 -3.15
N LEU A 43 -10.03 0.06 -2.00
CA LEU A 43 -11.24 0.77 -1.59
C LEU A 43 -10.99 1.50 -0.28
N PRO A 44 -11.39 2.76 -0.16
CA PRO A 44 -11.32 3.48 1.11
C PRO A 44 -12.44 3.04 2.05
N THR A 45 -12.19 3.13 3.36
CA THR A 45 -13.17 2.88 4.43
C THR A 45 -13.11 3.98 5.49
N GLY A 46 -14.11 4.04 6.36
CA GLY A 46 -14.25 5.13 7.33
C GLY A 46 -14.52 6.46 6.60
N SER A 47 -14.16 7.59 7.18
CA SER A 47 -14.36 8.89 6.54
C SER A 47 -13.53 9.12 5.27
N LEU A 48 -12.50 8.28 5.01
CA LEU A 48 -11.85 8.24 3.69
C LEU A 48 -12.84 7.87 2.58
N ALA A 49 -13.78 6.95 2.85
CA ALA A 49 -14.79 6.54 1.89
C ALA A 49 -15.82 7.63 1.57
N ASP A 50 -15.98 8.61 2.45
CA ASP A 50 -16.83 9.78 2.20
C ASP A 50 -16.15 10.77 1.24
N GLY A 51 -14.82 10.87 1.33
CA GLY A 51 -14.02 11.82 0.54
C GLY A 51 -13.44 11.26 -0.76
N LEU A 52 -13.09 9.97 -0.82
CA LEU A 52 -12.34 9.37 -1.92
C LEU A 52 -13.06 8.16 -2.52
N LYS A 53 -12.86 7.93 -3.81
CA LYS A 53 -13.30 6.73 -4.53
C LYS A 53 -12.22 5.65 -4.49
N GLY A 54 -12.64 4.39 -4.63
CA GLY A 54 -11.72 3.29 -4.89
C GLY A 54 -11.01 3.45 -6.23
N CYS A 55 -9.83 2.87 -6.34
CA CYS A 55 -8.98 3.02 -7.52
C CYS A 55 -8.11 1.79 -7.76
N ALA A 56 -7.50 1.75 -8.94
CA ALA A 56 -6.42 0.84 -9.22
C ALA A 56 -5.15 1.26 -8.45
N VAL A 57 -4.32 0.28 -8.11
CA VAL A 57 -3.03 0.47 -7.47
C VAL A 57 -1.96 -0.32 -8.22
N PHE A 58 -0.82 0.30 -8.43
CA PHE A 58 0.40 -0.32 -8.92
C PHE A 58 1.36 -0.48 -7.75
N THR A 59 1.99 -1.63 -7.65
CA THR A 59 2.93 -1.94 -6.57
C THR A 59 4.23 -2.51 -7.13
N GLY A 60 5.31 -2.27 -6.42
CA GLY A 60 6.59 -2.89 -6.70
C GLY A 60 7.46 -2.84 -5.46
N GLY A 61 8.36 -3.80 -5.31
CA GLY A 61 9.18 -3.84 -4.12
C GLY A 61 10.26 -4.90 -4.17
N VAL A 62 10.96 -5.00 -3.06
CA VAL A 62 12.01 -5.99 -2.84
C VAL A 62 11.72 -6.79 -1.57
N ASP A 63 12.06 -8.06 -1.63
CA ASP A 63 11.91 -9.01 -0.53
C ASP A 63 13.28 -9.52 -0.11
N VAL A 64 13.51 -9.62 1.20
CA VAL A 64 14.61 -10.39 1.76
C VAL A 64 14.02 -11.49 2.63
N GLU A 65 14.37 -12.73 2.35
CA GLU A 65 13.93 -13.88 3.13
C GLU A 65 15.10 -14.50 3.89
N PHE A 66 14.83 -14.92 5.09
CA PHE A 66 15.69 -15.80 5.86
C PHE A 66 14.85 -16.92 6.46
N GLN A 67 15.05 -18.15 5.98
CA GLN A 67 14.22 -19.30 6.34
C GLN A 67 12.72 -19.03 6.04
N ARG A 68 11.93 -18.73 7.08
CA ARG A 68 10.51 -18.42 7.00
C ARG A 68 10.19 -16.95 7.23
N ALA A 69 11.17 -16.17 7.72
CA ALA A 69 11.01 -14.74 7.92
C ALA A 69 11.17 -14.00 6.60
N ARG A 70 10.40 -12.95 6.38
CA ARG A 70 10.43 -12.08 5.19
C ARG A 70 10.43 -10.62 5.62
N LEU A 71 11.35 -9.85 5.10
CA LEU A 71 11.33 -8.40 5.11
C LEU A 71 10.91 -7.91 3.72
N LYS A 72 9.88 -7.07 3.65
CA LYS A 72 9.39 -6.43 2.42
C LYS A 72 9.60 -4.94 2.49
N LEU A 73 10.03 -4.36 1.38
CA LEU A 73 10.11 -2.92 1.16
C LEU A 73 9.35 -2.63 -0.12
N ASP A 74 8.18 -2.02 0.01
CA ASP A 74 7.24 -1.82 -1.09
C ASP A 74 7.08 -0.34 -1.39
N VAL A 75 6.81 -0.03 -2.66
CA VAL A 75 6.31 1.25 -3.13
C VAL A 75 4.99 1.03 -3.86
N SER A 76 4.09 1.98 -3.75
CA SER A 76 2.79 1.94 -4.40
C SER A 76 2.44 3.27 -5.04
N PHE A 77 1.69 3.18 -6.13
CA PHE A 77 1.15 4.33 -6.86
C PHE A 77 -0.31 4.08 -7.19
N ALA A 78 -1.15 5.07 -6.93
CA ALA A 78 -2.58 5.00 -7.23
C ALA A 78 -3.13 6.39 -7.56
N GLN A 79 -4.30 6.43 -8.19
CA GLN A 79 -5.00 7.65 -8.55
C GLN A 79 -6.46 7.59 -8.08
N PRO A 80 -6.71 7.76 -6.76
CA PRO A 80 -8.08 7.90 -6.28
C PRO A 80 -8.68 9.20 -6.79
N SER A 81 -10.00 9.23 -6.96
CA SER A 81 -10.73 10.46 -7.28
C SER A 81 -11.48 10.95 -6.05
N PHE A 82 -11.64 12.26 -5.89
CA PHE A 82 -12.54 12.80 -4.88
C PHE A 82 -14.00 12.47 -5.19
N LYS A 83 -14.79 12.21 -4.15
CA LYS A 83 -16.24 12.10 -4.21
C LYS A 83 -16.92 13.45 -4.05
N ILE A 84 -16.25 14.39 -3.40
CA ILE A 84 -16.73 15.71 -3.05
C ILE A 84 -16.13 16.68 -4.07
N ASP A 85 -16.96 17.47 -4.71
CA ASP A 85 -16.51 18.45 -5.73
C ASP A 85 -15.62 19.55 -5.12
N ASN A 86 -15.73 19.79 -3.82
CA ASN A 86 -14.90 20.75 -3.11
C ASN A 86 -14.60 20.26 -1.67
N PRO A 87 -13.52 19.46 -1.42
CA PRO A 87 -13.15 19.02 -0.09
C PRO A 87 -12.61 20.16 0.80
N TYR A 88 -12.39 21.35 0.25
CA TYR A 88 -11.90 22.53 0.94
C TYR A 88 -12.88 23.69 0.70
N ALA A 89 -13.88 23.81 1.53
CA ALA A 89 -14.77 24.95 1.47
C ALA A 89 -14.18 26.17 2.18
N VAL A 90 -13.22 26.85 1.54
CA VAL A 90 -12.92 28.23 1.91
C VAL A 90 -13.96 29.09 1.24
N VAL A 91 -14.82 29.72 2.02
CA VAL A 91 -15.87 30.62 1.55
C VAL A 91 -15.53 32.05 1.94
N ASP A 92 -15.94 32.98 1.10
CA ASP A 92 -15.87 34.41 1.43
C ASP A 92 -16.99 34.82 2.41
N SER A 93 -17.03 36.11 2.76
CA SER A 93 -18.07 36.68 3.63
C SER A 93 -19.51 36.62 3.05
N GLN A 94 -19.66 36.30 1.78
CA GLN A 94 -20.93 36.10 1.09
C GLN A 94 -21.30 34.63 0.90
N GLY A 95 -20.48 33.70 1.44
CA GLY A 95 -20.70 32.26 1.33
C GLY A 95 -20.28 31.66 -0.04
N ARG A 96 -19.54 32.41 -0.86
CA ARG A 96 -19.08 31.94 -2.18
C ARG A 96 -17.75 31.18 -2.03
N ASN A 97 -17.61 30.07 -2.75
CA ASN A 97 -16.40 29.27 -2.75
C ASN A 97 -15.20 30.06 -3.31
N LEU A 98 -14.11 30.13 -2.56
CA LEU A 98 -12.84 30.69 -2.97
C LEU A 98 -11.83 29.65 -3.43
N GLN A 99 -12.12 28.37 -3.25
CA GLN A 99 -11.26 27.27 -3.63
C GLN A 99 -12.08 26.14 -4.28
N GLN A 100 -11.56 25.56 -5.32
CA GLN A 100 -12.14 24.41 -6.03
C GLN A 100 -11.04 23.43 -6.39
N ASN A 101 -11.33 22.13 -6.36
CA ASN A 101 -10.41 21.13 -6.89
C ASN A 101 -10.17 21.40 -8.37
N GLY A 102 -8.90 21.53 -8.76
CA GLY A 102 -8.51 21.81 -10.13
C GLY A 102 -8.79 20.67 -11.07
N THR A 103 -8.50 19.48 -10.64
CA THR A 103 -8.74 18.24 -11.40
C THR A 103 -9.39 17.20 -10.50
N ALA A 104 -10.26 16.39 -11.10
CA ALA A 104 -10.88 15.26 -10.39
C ALA A 104 -9.84 14.16 -10.02
N SER A 105 -8.60 14.29 -10.45
CA SER A 105 -7.55 13.30 -10.23
C SER A 105 -6.64 13.69 -9.08
N THR A 106 -6.44 12.76 -8.17
CA THR A 106 -5.44 12.84 -7.13
C THR A 106 -4.37 11.80 -7.40
N THR A 107 -3.18 12.02 -6.87
CA THR A 107 -2.10 11.04 -6.89
C THR A 107 -1.83 10.59 -5.46
N LEU A 108 -1.87 9.29 -5.24
CA LEU A 108 -1.46 8.67 -3.99
C LEU A 108 -0.18 7.89 -4.23
N PHE A 109 0.87 8.31 -3.55
CA PHE A 109 2.15 7.63 -3.53
C PHE A 109 2.37 7.02 -2.16
N GLY A 110 2.66 5.73 -2.09
CA GLY A 110 2.88 5.01 -0.85
C GLY A 110 4.24 4.31 -0.82
N GLY A 111 4.72 4.10 0.39
CA GLY A 111 5.84 3.22 0.66
C GLY A 111 5.59 2.49 1.97
N ASP A 112 6.02 1.24 2.08
CA ASP A 112 5.87 0.49 3.31
C ASP A 112 7.06 -0.44 3.58
N ILE A 113 7.21 -0.74 4.87
CA ILE A 113 8.19 -1.69 5.39
C ILE A 113 7.40 -2.72 6.19
N GLN A 114 7.45 -3.97 5.78
CA GLN A 114 6.71 -5.05 6.41
C GLN A 114 7.62 -6.20 6.84
N LEU A 115 7.30 -6.80 7.97
CA LEU A 115 7.87 -8.07 8.43
C LEU A 115 6.81 -9.16 8.30
N GLY A 116 7.17 -10.26 7.68
CA GLY A 116 6.31 -11.42 7.47
C GLY A 116 6.93 -12.71 7.98
N TYR A 117 6.08 -13.69 8.18
CA TYR A 117 6.50 -15.06 8.53
C TYR A 117 5.66 -16.07 7.77
N THR A 118 6.31 -16.96 7.02
CA THR A 118 5.64 -18.02 6.26
C THR A 118 5.09 -19.07 7.22
N VAL A 119 3.79 -19.00 7.48
CA VAL A 119 3.10 -19.89 8.43
C VAL A 119 2.77 -21.25 7.82
N TRP A 120 2.58 -21.26 6.51
CA TRP A 120 2.25 -22.50 5.80
C TRP A 120 2.93 -22.54 4.43
N ARG A 121 3.46 -23.71 4.09
CA ARG A 121 4.06 -24.01 2.78
C ARG A 121 3.79 -25.46 2.43
N HIS A 122 3.16 -25.69 1.31
CA HIS A 122 2.95 -27.04 0.80
C HIS A 122 3.03 -27.06 -0.72
N GLY A 123 3.91 -27.89 -1.25
CA GLY A 123 4.15 -27.98 -2.69
C GLY A 123 4.57 -26.62 -3.29
N LYS A 124 3.75 -26.11 -4.18
CA LYS A 124 3.97 -24.83 -4.88
C LYS A 124 3.34 -23.61 -4.22
N VAL A 125 2.65 -23.79 -3.10
CA VAL A 125 1.89 -22.70 -2.46
C VAL A 125 2.45 -22.38 -1.08
N SER A 126 2.52 -21.09 -0.76
CA SER A 126 2.86 -20.64 0.59
C SER A 126 1.98 -19.47 1.03
N ILE A 127 1.81 -19.33 2.35
CA ILE A 127 1.04 -18.27 2.99
C ILE A 127 1.94 -17.55 3.98
N THR A 128 2.07 -16.25 3.80
CA THR A 128 2.95 -15.39 4.60
C THR A 128 2.18 -14.16 5.07
N PRO A 129 1.62 -14.14 6.28
CA PRO A 129 1.13 -12.93 6.89
C PRO A 129 2.27 -11.96 7.15
N CYS A 130 2.02 -10.67 6.87
CA CYS A 130 2.95 -9.56 7.02
C CYS A 130 2.29 -8.41 7.79
N VAL A 131 3.09 -7.70 8.59
CA VAL A 131 2.68 -6.48 9.27
C VAL A 131 3.80 -5.45 9.22
N GLY A 132 3.45 -4.18 9.20
CA GLY A 132 4.46 -3.13 9.08
C GLY A 132 3.94 -1.71 9.22
N VAL A 133 4.75 -0.80 8.76
CA VAL A 133 4.49 0.65 8.74
C VAL A 133 4.34 1.10 7.30
N ASN A 134 3.35 1.95 7.07
CA ASN A 134 3.06 2.53 5.77
C ASN A 134 3.18 4.04 5.82
N PHE A 135 3.73 4.63 4.77
CA PHE A 135 3.88 6.07 4.55
C PHE A 135 3.18 6.42 3.25
N ASN A 136 2.19 7.30 3.32
CA ASN A 136 1.39 7.72 2.17
C ASN A 136 1.51 9.21 1.95
N ARG A 137 1.58 9.62 0.70
CA ARG A 137 1.47 11.01 0.25
C ARG A 137 0.35 11.14 -0.75
N LEU A 138 -0.69 11.87 -0.38
CA LEU A 138 -1.79 12.25 -1.25
C LEU A 138 -1.48 13.63 -1.84
N LYS A 139 -1.49 13.73 -3.17
CA LYS A 139 -1.25 14.97 -3.92
C LYS A 139 -2.45 15.27 -4.82
N TRP A 140 -2.83 16.54 -4.92
CA TRP A 140 -3.87 17.01 -5.83
C TRP A 140 -3.64 18.48 -6.18
N ASP A 141 -4.32 18.93 -7.24
CA ASP A 141 -4.31 20.34 -7.66
C ASP A 141 -5.52 21.06 -7.06
N MET A 142 -5.29 22.27 -6.56
CA MET A 142 -6.32 23.15 -6.02
C MET A 142 -6.33 24.46 -6.77
N ASN A 143 -7.51 24.84 -7.30
CA ASN A 143 -7.73 26.13 -7.94
C ASN A 143 -8.18 27.16 -6.89
N THR A 144 -7.53 28.31 -6.87
CA THR A 144 -8.05 29.49 -6.19
C THR A 144 -9.02 30.21 -7.12
N ILE A 145 -10.20 30.55 -6.63
CA ILE A 145 -11.24 31.24 -7.38
C ILE A 145 -11.28 32.70 -6.95
N LYS A 146 -11.22 33.60 -7.94
CA LYS A 146 -11.50 35.02 -7.78
C LYS A 146 -12.84 35.34 -8.44
N TRP A 147 -13.67 36.12 -7.77
CA TRP A 147 -14.92 36.55 -8.31
C TRP A 147 -14.72 37.92 -8.96
N GLU A 148 -14.91 38.00 -10.27
CA GLU A 148 -14.77 39.24 -11.05
C GLU A 148 -16.09 39.59 -11.74
N ALA A 149 -16.40 40.87 -11.76
CA ALA A 149 -17.57 41.37 -12.51
C ALA A 149 -17.28 41.31 -14.00
N ASP A 150 -18.20 40.76 -14.79
CA ASP A 150 -18.18 40.84 -16.25
C ASP A 150 -18.62 42.22 -16.76
N ASP A 151 -18.60 42.42 -18.07
CA ASP A 151 -18.96 43.67 -18.72
C ASP A 151 -20.42 44.09 -18.44
N GLU A 152 -21.27 43.17 -17.98
CA GLU A 152 -22.65 43.39 -17.56
C GLU A 152 -22.78 43.67 -16.05
N GLY A 153 -21.66 43.71 -15.31
CA GLY A 153 -21.60 43.91 -13.87
C GLY A 153 -22.00 42.67 -13.05
N LYS A 154 -22.09 41.49 -13.69
CA LYS A 154 -22.41 40.24 -13.03
C LYS A 154 -21.12 39.53 -12.58
N GLU A 155 -21.01 39.25 -11.28
CA GLU A 155 -19.85 38.53 -10.75
C GLU A 155 -19.82 37.07 -11.24
N ARG A 156 -18.70 36.67 -11.80
CA ARG A 156 -18.42 35.29 -12.26
C ARG A 156 -17.15 34.74 -11.63
N PRO A 157 -17.11 33.44 -11.32
CA PRO A 157 -15.92 32.81 -10.80
C PRO A 157 -14.87 32.66 -11.92
N GLN A 158 -13.66 33.09 -11.67
CA GLN A 158 -12.52 32.89 -12.55
C GLN A 158 -11.41 32.16 -11.76
N ILE A 159 -10.66 31.30 -12.44
CA ILE A 159 -9.50 30.63 -11.84
C ILE A 159 -8.35 31.65 -11.81
N ASP A 160 -7.95 32.03 -10.60
CA ASP A 160 -6.85 32.96 -10.37
C ASP A 160 -5.50 32.23 -10.34
N ASN A 161 -5.42 31.09 -9.65
CA ASN A 161 -4.19 30.33 -9.51
C ASN A 161 -4.47 28.84 -9.33
N VAL A 162 -3.50 28.01 -9.76
CA VAL A 162 -3.49 26.56 -9.54
C VAL A 162 -2.32 26.23 -8.60
N THR A 163 -2.61 25.61 -7.48
CA THR A 163 -1.61 25.26 -6.47
C THR A 163 -1.59 23.76 -6.24
N ASP A 164 -0.41 23.17 -6.31
CA ASP A 164 -0.17 21.80 -5.87
C ASP A 164 -0.30 21.68 -4.35
N VAL A 165 -1.19 20.85 -3.88
CA VAL A 165 -1.37 20.54 -2.46
C VAL A 165 -1.03 19.10 -2.18
N HIS A 166 -0.43 18.82 -1.04
CA HIS A 166 -0.15 17.45 -0.62
C HIS A 166 -0.31 17.25 0.87
N GLU A 167 -0.69 16.06 1.23
CA GLU A 167 -0.81 15.58 2.60
C GLU A 167 -0.04 14.30 2.79
N ASN A 168 0.65 14.19 3.91
CA ASN A 168 1.37 12.98 4.29
C ASN A 168 0.62 12.27 5.42
N ALA A 169 0.55 10.95 5.32
CA ALA A 169 -0.01 10.11 6.36
C ALA A 169 0.96 8.97 6.67
N THR A 170 1.06 8.66 7.95
CA THR A 170 1.79 7.48 8.43
C THR A 170 0.80 6.57 9.13
N GLY A 171 0.84 5.30 8.80
CA GLY A 171 -0.06 4.31 9.37
C GLY A 171 0.59 2.96 9.53
N PHE A 172 -0.21 1.99 9.95
CA PHE A 172 0.20 0.59 9.93
C PHE A 172 -0.36 -0.09 8.68
N ILE A 173 0.31 -1.15 8.24
CA ILE A 173 -0.13 -2.04 7.18
C ILE A 173 -0.15 -3.47 7.70
N ALA A 174 -1.15 -4.22 7.29
CA ALA A 174 -1.23 -5.66 7.44
C ALA A 174 -1.59 -6.29 6.10
N SER A 175 -0.92 -7.36 5.73
CA SER A 175 -1.17 -8.08 4.48
C SER A 175 -0.97 -9.57 4.65
N VAL A 176 -1.44 -10.33 3.67
CA VAL A 176 -1.19 -11.78 3.59
C VAL A 176 -0.74 -12.09 2.17
N ASP A 177 0.48 -12.58 2.02
CA ASP A 177 0.97 -13.02 0.72
C ASP A 177 0.61 -14.48 0.48
N PHE A 178 -0.12 -14.75 -0.59
CA PHE A 178 -0.37 -16.07 -1.14
C PHE A 178 0.55 -16.25 -2.36
N ASP A 179 1.68 -16.92 -2.17
CA ASP A 179 2.63 -17.17 -3.26
C ASP A 179 2.34 -18.53 -3.92
N ILE A 180 2.19 -18.53 -5.26
CA ILE A 180 2.02 -19.72 -6.09
C ILE A 180 3.23 -19.82 -7.01
N VAL A 181 4.11 -20.78 -6.77
CA VAL A 181 5.34 -20.97 -7.57
C VAL A 181 4.97 -21.43 -8.98
N LEU A 182 5.34 -20.62 -9.97
CA LEU A 182 5.14 -20.89 -11.40
C LEU A 182 6.27 -21.74 -11.97
N GLY A 183 7.50 -21.50 -11.52
CA GLY A 183 8.68 -22.22 -11.96
C GLY A 183 9.90 -21.89 -11.13
N GLY A 184 10.94 -22.73 -11.28
CA GLY A 184 12.23 -22.50 -10.62
C GLY A 184 13.35 -23.10 -11.46
N LYS A 185 14.52 -22.46 -11.44
CA LYS A 185 15.75 -22.94 -12.09
C LYS A 185 16.92 -22.78 -11.14
N PHE A 186 17.84 -23.72 -11.18
CA PHE A 186 19.16 -23.52 -10.59
C PHE A 186 19.92 -22.55 -11.49
N VAL A 187 20.41 -21.46 -10.91
CA VAL A 187 21.24 -20.48 -11.60
C VAL A 187 22.61 -20.55 -10.96
N ASP A 188 23.60 -20.90 -11.77
CA ASP A 188 24.99 -20.91 -11.32
C ASP A 188 25.54 -19.47 -11.34
N LEU A 189 25.35 -18.74 -10.26
CA LEU A 189 25.97 -17.45 -10.00
C LEU A 189 27.20 -17.61 -9.10
N GLY A 190 28.05 -18.58 -9.42
CA GLY A 190 29.27 -18.87 -8.64
C GLY A 190 29.03 -19.75 -7.43
N GLY A 191 27.99 -20.56 -7.43
CA GLY A 191 27.62 -21.54 -6.40
C GLY A 191 26.14 -21.55 -6.12
N ASN A 192 25.56 -22.63 -6.01
CA ASN A 192 24.29 -23.08 -5.42
C ASN A 192 23.20 -22.04 -5.17
N SER A 193 22.76 -21.27 -6.16
CA SER A 193 21.57 -20.43 -6.03
C SER A 193 20.38 -21.02 -6.79
N HIS A 194 19.20 -20.92 -6.19
CA HIS A 194 17.95 -21.37 -6.77
C HIS A 194 17.00 -20.18 -6.98
N TYR A 195 16.69 -19.88 -8.23
CA TYR A 195 15.74 -18.85 -8.61
C TYR A 195 14.33 -19.45 -8.72
N THR A 196 13.34 -18.79 -8.12
CA THR A 196 11.91 -19.13 -8.27
C THR A 196 11.14 -17.94 -8.77
N SER A 197 10.19 -18.17 -9.67
CA SER A 197 9.17 -17.21 -10.06
C SER A 197 7.82 -17.64 -9.49
N SER A 198 7.04 -16.70 -9.00
CA SER A 198 5.72 -16.95 -8.43
C SER A 198 4.71 -15.88 -8.82
N LEU A 199 3.44 -16.28 -8.84
CA LEU A 199 2.31 -15.38 -8.77
C LEU A 199 2.00 -15.16 -7.29
N ARG A 200 1.97 -13.89 -6.88
CA ARG A 200 1.65 -13.51 -5.50
C ARG A 200 0.35 -12.74 -5.48
N ILE A 201 -0.62 -13.21 -4.71
CA ILE A 201 -1.88 -12.52 -4.44
C ILE A 201 -1.79 -11.97 -3.02
N THR A 202 -1.93 -10.65 -2.87
CA THR A 202 -1.73 -9.95 -1.60
C THR A 202 -2.97 -9.13 -1.23
N PRO A 203 -3.94 -9.67 -0.49
CA PRO A 203 -4.89 -8.84 0.23
C PRO A 203 -4.16 -8.00 1.28
N PHE A 204 -4.54 -6.73 1.40
CA PHE A 204 -3.91 -5.81 2.34
C PHE A 204 -4.92 -4.87 2.98
N PHE A 205 -4.52 -4.35 4.13
CA PHE A 205 -5.21 -3.34 4.89
C PHE A 205 -4.17 -2.33 5.37
N THR A 206 -4.39 -1.04 5.11
CA THR A 206 -3.52 0.02 5.60
C THR A 206 -4.31 1.17 6.18
N HIS A 207 -3.87 1.70 7.31
CA HIS A 207 -4.46 2.87 7.94
C HIS A 207 -3.86 4.15 7.36
N ALA A 208 -4.71 5.14 7.05
CA ALA A 208 -4.27 6.46 6.62
C ALA A 208 -5.17 7.55 7.25
N GLY A 209 -4.55 8.68 7.57
CA GLY A 209 -5.27 9.83 8.10
C GLY A 209 -4.68 11.12 7.55
N TYR A 210 -5.53 11.92 6.90
CA TYR A 210 -5.19 13.19 6.30
C TYR A 210 -5.88 14.29 7.14
N GLY A 211 -5.12 14.86 8.09
CA GLY A 211 -5.65 15.73 9.16
C GLY A 211 -5.91 17.16 8.74
N ASN A 212 -5.18 17.65 7.73
CA ASN A 212 -5.32 19.03 7.27
C ASN A 212 -6.44 19.19 6.21
N LEU A 213 -7.07 18.10 5.76
CA LEU A 213 -8.29 18.18 4.97
C LEU A 213 -9.44 18.75 5.80
N SER A 214 -10.31 19.52 5.22
CA SER A 214 -11.51 20.05 5.87
C SER A 214 -12.79 19.50 5.21
N PRO A 215 -13.53 18.60 5.85
CA PRO A 215 -13.19 17.96 7.12
C PRO A 215 -12.01 16.99 7.04
N ALA A 216 -11.30 16.81 8.14
CA ALA A 216 -10.22 15.81 8.21
C ALA A 216 -10.77 14.41 7.91
N ILE A 217 -10.15 13.72 6.96
CA ILE A 217 -10.55 12.37 6.58
C ILE A 217 -9.52 11.35 7.09
N LYS A 218 -10.01 10.30 7.71
CA LYS A 218 -9.20 9.20 8.21
C LYS A 218 -9.93 7.88 8.06
N GLY A 219 -9.19 6.83 7.84
CA GLY A 219 -9.79 5.50 7.68
C GLY A 219 -8.75 4.51 7.21
N ASN A 220 -9.18 3.57 6.42
CA ASN A 220 -8.29 2.54 5.94
C ASN A 220 -8.47 2.35 4.44
N TRP A 221 -7.40 1.94 3.79
CA TRP A 221 -7.45 1.34 2.46
C TRP A 221 -7.47 -0.17 2.62
N ILE A 222 -8.43 -0.81 1.98
CA ILE A 222 -8.53 -2.27 1.87
C ILE A 222 -8.38 -2.62 0.40
N GLY A 223 -7.50 -3.54 0.08
CA GLY A 223 -7.26 -3.87 -1.31
C GLY A 223 -6.70 -5.27 -1.52
N VAL A 224 -6.51 -5.56 -2.78
CA VAL A 224 -5.85 -6.78 -3.24
C VAL A 224 -4.94 -6.43 -4.41
N THR A 225 -3.72 -6.95 -4.40
CA THR A 225 -2.79 -6.88 -5.53
C THR A 225 -2.47 -8.27 -6.03
N VAL A 226 -2.19 -8.35 -7.33
CA VAL A 226 -1.67 -9.54 -8.00
C VAL A 226 -0.30 -9.17 -8.56
N ASN A 227 0.73 -9.86 -8.07
CA ASN A 227 2.12 -9.53 -8.34
C ASN A 227 2.81 -10.71 -9.02
N TYR A 228 3.70 -10.42 -9.96
CA TYR A 228 4.76 -11.33 -10.33
C TYR A 228 5.92 -11.13 -9.36
N ALA A 229 6.39 -12.20 -8.75
CA ALA A 229 7.51 -12.17 -7.82
C ALA A 229 8.63 -13.11 -8.27
N GLY A 230 9.86 -12.61 -8.23
CA GLY A 230 11.07 -13.37 -8.48
C GLY A 230 11.92 -13.42 -7.22
N LEU A 231 12.39 -14.58 -6.83
CA LEU A 231 13.18 -14.78 -5.62
C LEU A 231 14.35 -15.69 -5.90
N SER A 232 15.55 -15.23 -5.61
CA SER A 232 16.80 -16.01 -5.64
C SER A 232 17.19 -16.41 -4.21
N ARG A 233 17.44 -17.68 -3.99
CA ARG A 233 17.86 -18.23 -2.69
C ARG A 233 19.25 -18.84 -2.79
N LEU A 234 20.10 -18.53 -1.84
CA LEU A 234 21.37 -19.19 -1.66
C LEU A 234 21.10 -20.54 -0.96
N LEU A 235 21.58 -21.62 -1.56
CA LEU A 235 21.58 -22.93 -0.92
C LEU A 235 22.76 -22.99 0.04
N SER A 236 22.53 -23.34 1.28
CA SER A 236 23.64 -23.60 2.21
C SER A 236 24.39 -24.84 1.70
N SER A 237 25.69 -24.69 1.40
CA SER A 237 26.57 -25.85 1.24
C SER A 237 26.65 -26.57 2.59
N ASN A 238 26.14 -27.77 2.65
CA ASN A 238 26.44 -28.68 3.78
C ASN A 238 27.92 -29.01 3.81
#